data_5f5f81e552b1e49371ebe49c0cc0b547
#
_entry.id   5f5f81e552b1e49371ebe49c0cc0b547
#
_cell.length_a   1.000
_cell.length_b   1.000
_cell.length_c   1.000
_cell.angle_alpha   90.00
_cell.angle_beta   90.00
_cell.angle_gamma   90.00
#
_symmetry.space_group_name_H-M   'P 1'
#
loop_
_entity.id
_entity.type
_entity.pdbx_description
1 polymer ?
#
loop_
_entity_poly.entity_id
_entity_poly.type
_entity_poly.pdbx_seq_one_letter_code
_entity_poly.pdbx_strand_id
1 'polypeptide(L)'
;MKTTAFLLTMLVPAVVSAQQKPTTGYAPVNGLKMYYEVHGSGEPVVLLHGAFMTITNNWTGWIGELSKTRKVIAVELQGHGRTADIDRDISSANLADDVAALLDHLKVPRADVIGYSMGGGVAMQCAIRHPDKVRKVVVISSMLRRDGSVKEALDALQHLTAETFKGSPLETEYKKLSPTPNEFPNFVKHLLAAAAKPDDLGADKLKATKAPMFFIHGDADGVRLDHIAEMFRLKGGEIFGDMRPRSESRLAILPQTTHVTLMQRMNVIVPMVNDFLDAKPQKQ
;
A
#
# COMPACT_ATOMS: atom_id res chain seq x y z
N MET A 1 -44.48 24.60 -47.81
CA MET A 1 -44.01 24.99 -46.47
C MET A 1 -42.80 24.11 -46.12
N LYS A 2 -41.59 24.65 -46.11
CA LYS A 2 -40.40 23.89 -45.73
C LYS A 2 -40.03 24.24 -44.29
N THR A 3 -40.17 23.25 -43.37
CA THR A 3 -39.87 23.44 -41.95
C THR A 3 -38.37 23.14 -41.74
N THR A 4 -37.61 24.16 -41.45
CA THR A 4 -36.16 24.04 -41.12
C THR A 4 -36.04 23.76 -39.61
N ALA A 5 -35.60 22.57 -39.27
CA ALA A 5 -35.27 22.19 -37.88
C ALA A 5 -33.89 22.76 -37.49
N PHE A 6 -33.88 23.63 -36.49
CA PHE A 6 -32.65 24.11 -35.86
C PHE A 6 -32.15 23.11 -34.82
N LEU A 7 -31.03 22.47 -35.08
CA LEU A 7 -30.36 21.61 -34.09
C LEU A 7 -29.51 22.53 -33.17
N LEU A 8 -29.95 22.67 -31.94
CA LEU A 8 -29.24 23.40 -30.89
C LEU A 8 -28.17 22.44 -30.26
N THR A 9 -26.94 22.55 -30.69
CA THR A 9 -25.80 21.81 -30.10
C THR A 9 -25.44 22.46 -28.76
N MET A 10 -25.78 21.83 -27.64
CA MET A 10 -25.28 22.25 -26.33
C MET A 10 -23.81 21.85 -26.20
N LEU A 11 -22.92 22.81 -26.24
CA LEU A 11 -21.53 22.66 -25.80
C LEU A 11 -21.54 22.53 -24.27
N VAL A 12 -21.26 21.33 -23.76
CA VAL A 12 -20.94 21.11 -22.35
C VAL A 12 -19.47 21.49 -22.18
N PRO A 13 -19.13 22.52 -21.38
CA PRO A 13 -17.74 22.84 -21.15
C PRO A 13 -17.08 21.69 -20.40
N ALA A 14 -16.02 21.12 -20.97
CA ALA A 14 -15.13 20.20 -20.26
C ALA A 14 -14.45 20.98 -19.12
N VAL A 15 -14.85 20.72 -17.88
CA VAL A 15 -14.16 21.24 -16.71
C VAL A 15 -12.84 20.49 -16.63
N VAL A 16 -11.78 21.08 -17.17
CA VAL A 16 -10.39 20.65 -16.92
C VAL A 16 -10.12 20.99 -15.45
N SER A 17 -10.29 20.01 -14.58
CA SER A 17 -9.90 20.14 -13.17
C SER A 17 -8.38 20.34 -13.13
N ALA A 18 -7.95 21.56 -12.84
CA ALA A 18 -6.55 21.85 -12.57
C ALA A 18 -6.13 20.96 -11.37
N GLN A 19 -5.13 20.11 -11.57
CA GLN A 19 -4.60 19.25 -10.53
C GLN A 19 -4.12 20.14 -9.37
N GLN A 20 -4.84 20.12 -8.26
CA GLN A 20 -4.48 20.91 -7.08
C GLN A 20 -3.09 20.50 -6.59
N LYS A 21 -2.26 21.49 -6.22
CA LYS A 21 -0.98 21.19 -5.58
C LYS A 21 -1.20 20.32 -4.36
N PRO A 22 -0.36 19.29 -4.15
CA PRO A 22 -0.48 18.43 -2.97
C PRO A 22 -0.32 19.26 -1.69
N THR A 23 -1.08 18.92 -0.66
CA THR A 23 -0.81 19.40 0.69
C THR A 23 0.21 18.47 1.31
N THR A 24 1.36 19.02 1.72
CA THR A 24 2.42 18.24 2.36
C THR A 24 2.58 18.69 3.82
N GLY A 25 3.00 17.77 4.69
CA GLY A 25 3.18 18.11 6.09
C GLY A 25 3.88 17.01 6.88
N TYR A 26 4.02 17.31 8.17
CA TYR A 26 4.53 16.37 9.16
C TYR A 26 3.51 16.20 10.28
N ALA A 27 3.17 14.95 10.58
CA ALA A 27 2.31 14.59 11.69
C ALA A 27 3.16 14.14 12.89
N PRO A 28 2.93 14.68 14.10
CA PRO A 28 3.54 14.16 15.32
C PRO A 28 2.78 12.91 15.77
N VAL A 29 3.30 11.72 15.41
CA VAL A 29 2.67 10.44 15.70
C VAL A 29 3.65 9.54 16.44
N ASN A 30 3.30 9.05 17.63
CA ASN A 30 4.04 8.03 18.38
C ASN A 30 5.57 8.28 18.46
N GLY A 31 5.99 9.54 18.66
CA GLY A 31 7.40 9.95 18.70
C GLY A 31 8.04 10.26 17.34
N LEU A 32 7.34 10.05 16.23
CA LEU A 32 7.78 10.42 14.89
C LEU A 32 7.29 11.82 14.49
N LYS A 33 8.03 12.46 13.59
CA LYS A 33 7.52 13.49 12.68
C LYS A 33 7.30 12.80 11.33
N MET A 34 6.14 12.15 11.16
CA MET A 34 5.81 11.38 9.97
C MET A 34 5.47 12.32 8.80
N TYR A 35 6.24 12.24 7.72
CA TYR A 35 5.96 12.99 6.50
C TYR A 35 4.80 12.37 5.74
N TYR A 36 3.93 13.23 5.22
CA TYR A 36 2.82 12.82 4.38
C TYR A 36 2.54 13.82 3.27
N GLU A 37 1.88 13.34 2.23
CA GLU A 37 1.34 14.13 1.13
C GLU A 37 -0.14 13.79 0.94
N VAL A 38 -0.97 14.81 0.69
CA VAL A 38 -2.40 14.63 0.38
C VAL A 38 -2.65 15.17 -1.02
N HIS A 39 -3.18 14.31 -1.90
CA HIS A 39 -3.47 14.62 -3.29
C HIS A 39 -4.94 14.33 -3.60
N GLY A 40 -5.56 15.15 -4.47
CA GLY A 40 -6.93 14.95 -4.91
C GLY A 40 -7.98 15.11 -3.81
N SER A 41 -9.17 14.62 -4.09
CA SER A 41 -10.34 14.70 -3.20
C SER A 41 -11.24 13.48 -3.41
N GLY A 42 -12.17 13.22 -2.49
CA GLY A 42 -13.09 12.06 -2.52
C GLY A 42 -12.83 11.09 -1.38
N GLU A 43 -13.17 9.81 -1.58
CA GLU A 43 -12.96 8.77 -0.56
C GLU A 43 -11.46 8.62 -0.25
N PRO A 44 -11.07 8.64 1.05
CA PRO A 44 -9.67 8.60 1.42
C PRO A 44 -9.05 7.23 1.19
N VAL A 45 -7.82 7.23 0.66
CA VAL A 45 -6.96 6.06 0.51
C VAL A 45 -5.55 6.37 0.99
N VAL A 46 -5.01 5.52 1.85
CA VAL A 46 -3.62 5.60 2.35
C VAL A 46 -2.73 4.73 1.49
N LEU A 47 -1.56 5.23 1.10
CA LEU A 47 -0.53 4.50 0.36
C LEU A 47 0.69 4.23 1.23
N LEU A 48 1.04 2.95 1.39
CA LEU A 48 2.14 2.45 2.23
C LEU A 48 3.20 1.78 1.35
N HIS A 49 4.38 2.38 1.27
CA HIS A 49 5.47 1.94 0.40
C HIS A 49 6.19 0.68 0.91
N GLY A 50 6.99 0.05 0.05
CA GLY A 50 7.87 -1.06 0.38
C GLY A 50 9.12 -0.63 1.16
N ALA A 51 9.86 -1.62 1.67
CA ALA A 51 11.15 -1.39 2.33
C ALA A 51 12.13 -0.64 1.41
N PHE A 52 12.92 0.27 1.95
CA PHE A 52 13.86 1.15 1.24
C PHE A 52 13.22 2.13 0.23
N MET A 53 11.88 2.14 0.12
CA MET A 53 11.16 2.99 -0.80
C MET A 53 10.72 4.31 -0.15
N THR A 54 10.29 5.25 -0.99
CA THR A 54 9.72 6.55 -0.61
C THR A 54 8.42 6.77 -1.37
N ILE A 55 7.69 7.84 -1.06
CA ILE A 55 6.53 8.24 -1.86
C ILE A 55 6.93 8.41 -3.32
N THR A 56 8.08 9.05 -3.57
CA THR A 56 8.53 9.41 -4.90
C THR A 56 8.81 8.19 -5.77
N ASN A 57 9.59 7.24 -5.30
CA ASN A 57 10.02 6.11 -6.12
C ASN A 57 9.01 4.95 -6.15
N ASN A 58 8.08 4.89 -5.19
CA ASN A 58 7.09 3.82 -5.13
C ASN A 58 5.73 4.24 -5.72
N TRP A 59 5.27 5.47 -5.48
CA TRP A 59 3.87 5.83 -5.66
C TRP A 59 3.59 6.93 -6.68
N THR A 60 4.61 7.62 -7.26
CA THR A 60 4.37 8.79 -8.12
C THR A 60 3.33 8.55 -9.21
N GLY A 61 3.45 7.47 -9.98
CA GLY A 61 2.48 7.14 -11.03
C GLY A 61 1.10 6.77 -10.48
N TRP A 62 1.06 6.02 -9.38
CA TRP A 62 -0.18 5.60 -8.71
C TRP A 62 -0.96 6.80 -8.16
N ILE A 63 -0.26 7.76 -7.55
CA ILE A 63 -0.86 8.99 -7.04
C ILE A 63 -1.55 9.73 -8.19
N GLY A 64 -0.89 9.85 -9.35
CA GLY A 64 -1.45 10.51 -10.53
C GLY A 64 -2.77 9.91 -11.00
N GLU A 65 -2.93 8.58 -10.91
CA GLU A 65 -4.16 7.90 -11.30
C GLU A 65 -5.22 7.93 -10.20
N LEU A 66 -4.86 7.57 -8.98
CA LEU A 66 -5.80 7.47 -7.88
C LEU A 66 -6.37 8.82 -7.45
N SER A 67 -5.56 9.89 -7.50
CA SER A 67 -6.00 11.23 -7.10
C SER A 67 -7.03 11.87 -8.04
N LYS A 68 -7.29 11.27 -9.20
CA LYS A 68 -8.36 11.72 -10.10
C LYS A 68 -9.76 11.58 -9.45
N THR A 69 -9.93 10.61 -8.55
CA THR A 69 -11.23 10.28 -7.94
C THR A 69 -11.19 10.11 -6.42
N ARG A 70 -10.00 10.13 -5.81
CA ARG A 70 -9.79 9.83 -4.39
C ARG A 70 -8.94 10.89 -3.69
N LYS A 71 -9.15 11.03 -2.39
CA LYS A 71 -8.22 11.72 -1.49
C LYS A 71 -7.08 10.76 -1.15
N VAL A 72 -5.97 10.87 -1.86
CA VAL A 72 -4.80 10.02 -1.65
C VAL A 72 -3.94 10.60 -0.54
N ILE A 73 -3.65 9.80 0.48
CA ILE A 73 -2.77 10.12 1.61
C ILE A 73 -1.54 9.22 1.46
N ALA A 74 -0.46 9.72 0.89
CA ALA A 74 0.80 9.00 0.78
C ALA A 74 1.69 9.33 1.99
N VAL A 75 2.32 8.32 2.59
CA VAL A 75 3.13 8.47 3.80
C VAL A 75 4.54 7.94 3.61
N GLU A 76 5.49 8.52 4.33
CA GLU A 76 6.82 7.95 4.48
C GLU A 76 6.95 7.35 5.88
N LEU A 77 7.09 6.02 5.93
CA LEU A 77 7.14 5.24 7.16
C LEU A 77 8.45 5.50 7.93
N GLN A 78 8.52 5.13 9.21
CA GLN A 78 9.71 5.30 10.06
C GLN A 78 11.00 4.95 9.31
N GLY A 79 11.99 5.83 9.35
CA GLY A 79 13.30 5.67 8.73
C GLY A 79 13.33 5.89 7.21
N HIS A 80 12.21 6.12 6.54
CA HIS A 80 12.15 6.26 5.10
C HIS A 80 11.91 7.70 4.65
N GLY A 81 12.59 8.08 3.58
CA GLY A 81 12.41 9.37 2.95
C GLY A 81 12.61 10.54 3.94
N ARG A 82 11.59 11.39 4.12
CA ARG A 82 11.62 12.57 5.00
C ARG A 82 11.22 12.26 6.45
N THR A 83 10.85 11.01 6.75
CA THR A 83 10.57 10.55 8.11
C THR A 83 11.81 9.95 8.74
N ALA A 84 12.37 10.59 9.76
CA ALA A 84 13.56 10.08 10.46
C ALA A 84 13.31 8.71 11.09
N ASP A 85 14.37 7.93 11.22
CA ASP A 85 14.36 6.76 12.09
C ASP A 85 14.43 7.18 13.57
N ILE A 86 13.84 6.38 14.44
CA ILE A 86 13.89 6.55 15.89
C ILE A 86 14.27 5.23 16.57
N ASP A 87 14.71 5.29 17.82
CA ASP A 87 15.06 4.11 18.61
C ASP A 87 13.79 3.36 19.06
N ARG A 88 13.16 2.69 18.07
CA ARG A 88 11.96 1.86 18.23
C ARG A 88 11.92 0.81 17.12
N ASP A 89 11.57 -0.42 17.45
CA ASP A 89 11.42 -1.50 16.46
C ASP A 89 10.58 -1.08 15.25
N ILE A 90 11.11 -1.31 14.06
CA ILE A 90 10.38 -1.18 12.79
C ILE A 90 9.54 -2.45 12.60
N SER A 91 8.46 -2.59 13.34
CA SER A 91 7.50 -3.71 13.21
C SER A 91 6.27 -3.26 12.43
N SER A 92 5.62 -4.19 11.71
CA SER A 92 4.36 -3.89 11.03
C SER A 92 3.27 -3.40 12.00
N ALA A 93 3.30 -3.84 13.26
CA ALA A 93 2.39 -3.36 14.30
C ALA A 93 2.63 -1.88 14.66
N ASN A 94 3.89 -1.50 14.94
CA ASN A 94 4.22 -0.11 15.27
C ASN A 94 3.92 0.83 14.09
N LEU A 95 4.25 0.40 12.86
CA LEU A 95 3.97 1.18 11.65
C LEU A 95 2.46 1.33 11.41
N ALA A 96 1.65 0.32 11.74
CA ALA A 96 0.19 0.40 11.64
C ALA A 96 -0.41 1.35 12.69
N ASP A 97 0.14 1.38 13.90
CA ASP A 97 -0.25 2.33 14.94
C ASP A 97 0.07 3.78 14.54
N ASP A 98 1.20 4.00 13.84
CA ASP A 98 1.56 5.31 13.29
C ASP A 98 0.57 5.76 12.20
N VAL A 99 0.18 4.85 11.30
CA VAL A 99 -0.83 5.15 10.28
C VAL A 99 -2.18 5.50 10.91
N ALA A 100 -2.59 4.79 11.95
CA ALA A 100 -3.82 5.08 12.67
C ALA A 100 -3.78 6.46 13.34
N ALA A 101 -2.65 6.81 13.97
CA ALA A 101 -2.44 8.12 14.57
C ALA A 101 -2.38 9.25 13.53
N LEU A 102 -1.81 8.98 12.34
CA LEU A 102 -1.84 9.93 11.22
C LEU A 102 -3.28 10.21 10.76
N LEU A 103 -4.12 9.18 10.64
CA LEU A 103 -5.52 9.35 10.27
C LEU A 103 -6.26 10.23 11.30
N ASP A 104 -5.98 10.06 12.60
CA ASP A 104 -6.53 10.92 13.66
C ASP A 104 -6.04 12.37 13.51
N HIS A 105 -4.73 12.56 13.29
CA HIS A 105 -4.16 13.89 13.06
C HIS A 105 -4.81 14.61 11.87
N LEU A 106 -5.08 13.87 10.78
CA LEU A 106 -5.72 14.40 9.57
C LEU A 106 -7.25 14.49 9.68
N LYS A 107 -7.83 14.08 10.81
CA LYS A 107 -9.28 14.00 11.04
C LYS A 107 -9.99 13.17 9.97
N VAL A 108 -9.34 12.08 9.56
CA VAL A 108 -9.88 11.09 8.63
C VAL A 108 -10.38 9.90 9.45
N PRO A 109 -11.69 9.75 9.64
CA PRO A 109 -12.22 8.72 10.55
C PRO A 109 -11.98 7.31 10.01
N ARG A 110 -11.98 7.14 8.68
CA ARG A 110 -11.85 5.84 8.02
C ARG A 110 -11.29 6.00 6.61
N ALA A 111 -10.43 5.07 6.18
CA ALA A 111 -9.80 5.09 4.86
C ALA A 111 -9.68 3.68 4.27
N ASP A 112 -9.49 3.59 2.96
CA ASP A 112 -8.89 2.42 2.33
C ASP A 112 -7.39 2.44 2.55
N VAL A 113 -6.75 1.27 2.55
CA VAL A 113 -5.31 1.18 2.71
C VAL A 113 -4.72 0.31 1.60
N ILE A 114 -3.78 0.86 0.84
CA ILE A 114 -3.03 0.14 -0.18
C ILE A 114 -1.58 0.03 0.28
N GLY A 115 -1.07 -1.17 0.40
CA GLY A 115 0.32 -1.40 0.80
C GLY A 115 1.07 -2.32 -0.16
N TYR A 116 2.32 -1.97 -0.43
CA TYR A 116 3.22 -2.76 -1.24
C TYR A 116 4.33 -3.36 -0.38
N SER A 117 4.62 -4.66 -0.54
CA SER A 117 5.72 -5.36 0.15
C SER A 117 5.62 -5.17 1.68
N MET A 118 6.61 -4.57 2.33
CA MET A 118 6.55 -4.18 3.75
C MET A 118 5.25 -3.41 4.07
N GLY A 119 4.89 -2.42 3.25
CA GLY A 119 3.64 -1.68 3.39
C GLY A 119 2.38 -2.54 3.30
N GLY A 120 2.42 -3.68 2.58
CA GLY A 120 1.32 -4.65 2.53
C GLY A 120 1.10 -5.35 3.87
N GLY A 121 2.17 -5.72 4.56
CA GLY A 121 2.12 -6.23 5.94
C GLY A 121 1.53 -5.19 6.90
N VAL A 122 1.98 -3.93 6.77
CA VAL A 122 1.44 -2.81 7.57
C VAL A 122 -0.05 -2.60 7.27
N ALA A 123 -0.48 -2.68 6.00
CA ALA A 123 -1.89 -2.54 5.62
C ALA A 123 -2.78 -3.63 6.25
N MET A 124 -2.32 -4.88 6.27
CA MET A 124 -3.01 -5.97 6.98
C MET A 124 -3.05 -5.70 8.49
N GLN A 125 -1.96 -5.25 9.09
CA GLN A 125 -1.93 -4.89 10.52
C GLN A 125 -2.85 -3.70 10.85
N CYS A 126 -2.99 -2.71 9.97
CA CYS A 126 -3.98 -1.64 10.16
C CYS A 126 -5.40 -2.22 10.29
N ALA A 127 -5.79 -3.17 9.43
CA ALA A 127 -7.11 -3.80 9.51
C ALA A 127 -7.29 -4.71 10.73
N ILE A 128 -6.21 -5.34 11.22
CA ILE A 128 -6.23 -6.20 12.42
C ILE A 128 -6.34 -5.36 13.70
N ARG A 129 -5.54 -4.28 13.82
CA ARG A 129 -5.40 -3.51 15.05
C ARG A 129 -6.38 -2.33 15.14
N HIS A 130 -6.74 -1.77 14.00
CA HIS A 130 -7.58 -0.58 13.89
C HIS A 130 -8.76 -0.80 12.93
N PRO A 131 -9.62 -1.83 13.16
CA PRO A 131 -10.67 -2.24 12.22
C PRO A 131 -11.68 -1.13 11.93
N ASP A 132 -11.89 -0.21 12.86
CA ASP A 132 -12.83 0.91 12.68
C ASP A 132 -12.27 2.00 11.76
N LYS A 133 -10.94 2.06 11.58
CA LYS A 133 -10.27 3.03 10.72
C LYS A 133 -10.04 2.52 9.29
N VAL A 134 -10.24 1.22 9.04
CA VAL A 134 -9.95 0.62 7.73
C VAL A 134 -11.24 0.16 7.06
N ARG A 135 -11.49 0.66 5.85
CA ARG A 135 -12.65 0.29 5.04
C ARG A 135 -12.36 -0.95 4.18
N LYS A 136 -11.31 -0.90 3.39
CA LYS A 136 -10.82 -1.97 2.50
C LYS A 136 -9.30 -1.98 2.49
N VAL A 137 -8.71 -3.11 2.17
CA VAL A 137 -7.25 -3.26 2.08
C VAL A 137 -6.86 -3.80 0.71
N VAL A 138 -5.86 -3.20 0.09
CA VAL A 138 -5.18 -3.77 -1.07
C VAL A 138 -3.76 -4.16 -0.64
N VAL A 139 -3.46 -5.44 -0.75
CA VAL A 139 -2.18 -6.04 -0.39
C VAL A 139 -1.44 -6.38 -1.67
N ILE A 140 -0.38 -5.64 -1.96
CA ILE A 140 0.42 -5.85 -3.17
C ILE A 140 1.73 -6.52 -2.76
N SER A 141 1.96 -7.75 -3.23
CA SER A 141 3.24 -8.47 -3.08
C SER A 141 3.72 -8.55 -1.62
N SER A 142 2.86 -9.02 -0.71
CA SER A 142 3.16 -9.15 0.71
C SER A 142 2.65 -10.47 1.28
N MET A 143 3.06 -10.80 2.48
CA MET A 143 2.79 -12.07 3.12
C MET A 143 2.24 -11.88 4.53
N LEU A 144 1.51 -12.89 5.01
CA LEU A 144 0.97 -12.93 6.37
C LEU A 144 2.06 -13.23 7.41
N ARG A 145 3.04 -14.05 7.04
CA ARG A 145 4.15 -14.49 7.89
C ARG A 145 5.37 -14.85 7.05
N ARG A 146 6.54 -14.85 7.68
CA ARG A 146 7.84 -14.99 7.02
C ARG A 146 7.98 -16.30 6.22
N ASP A 147 7.42 -17.42 6.67
CA ASP A 147 7.46 -18.70 5.96
C ASP A 147 6.63 -18.73 4.66
N GLY A 148 5.83 -17.68 4.43
CA GLY A 148 5.17 -17.45 3.15
C GLY A 148 6.11 -17.01 2.02
N SER A 149 7.39 -16.71 2.34
CA SER A 149 8.39 -16.35 1.35
C SER A 149 8.99 -17.59 0.68
N VAL A 150 9.40 -17.48 -0.59
CA VAL A 150 10.24 -18.49 -1.23
C VAL A 150 11.64 -18.46 -0.62
N LYS A 151 12.30 -19.63 -0.56
CA LYS A 151 13.60 -19.76 0.08
C LYS A 151 14.65 -18.82 -0.51
N GLU A 152 14.69 -18.68 -1.81
CA GLU A 152 15.63 -17.80 -2.54
C GLU A 152 15.52 -16.34 -2.10
N ALA A 153 14.30 -15.85 -1.83
CA ALA A 153 14.10 -14.48 -1.35
C ALA A 153 14.57 -14.32 0.10
N LEU A 154 14.36 -15.33 0.96
CA LEU A 154 14.87 -15.33 2.33
C LEU A 154 16.40 -15.38 2.36
N ASP A 155 17.00 -16.22 1.53
CA ASP A 155 18.46 -16.34 1.42
C ASP A 155 19.07 -15.01 0.92
N ALA A 156 18.47 -14.38 -0.08
CA ALA A 156 18.91 -13.07 -0.59
C ALA A 156 18.92 -11.99 0.51
N LEU A 157 17.89 -11.94 1.34
CA LEU A 157 17.80 -10.97 2.45
C LEU A 157 18.93 -11.12 3.48
N GLN A 158 19.42 -12.35 3.72
CA GLN A 158 20.50 -12.60 4.68
C GLN A 158 21.83 -12.02 4.24
N HIS A 159 22.05 -11.80 2.94
CA HIS A 159 23.27 -11.25 2.37
C HIS A 159 23.23 -9.72 2.21
N LEU A 160 22.11 -9.07 2.48
CA LEU A 160 22.01 -7.62 2.40
C LEU A 160 22.70 -6.96 3.60
N THR A 161 23.47 -5.92 3.31
CA THR A 161 24.13 -5.05 4.29
C THR A 161 24.08 -3.61 3.81
N ALA A 162 24.46 -2.65 4.64
CA ALA A 162 24.57 -1.26 4.20
C ALA A 162 25.58 -1.10 3.04
N GLU A 163 26.65 -1.89 3.03
CA GLU A 163 27.66 -1.87 1.95
C GLU A 163 27.07 -2.34 0.61
N THR A 164 26.10 -3.27 0.62
CA THR A 164 25.37 -3.71 -0.59
C THR A 164 24.68 -2.55 -1.31
N PHE A 165 24.23 -1.55 -0.55
CA PHE A 165 23.53 -0.38 -1.09
C PHE A 165 24.40 0.83 -1.35
N LYS A 166 25.71 0.75 -1.05
CA LYS A 166 26.65 1.88 -1.21
C LYS A 166 26.71 2.34 -2.66
N GLY A 167 26.54 3.64 -2.88
CA GLY A 167 26.50 4.25 -4.21
C GLY A 167 25.24 3.95 -5.03
N SER A 168 24.29 3.19 -4.48
CA SER A 168 23.05 2.87 -5.16
C SER A 168 22.08 4.07 -5.25
N PRO A 169 21.09 4.01 -6.16
CA PRO A 169 20.03 5.00 -6.19
C PRO A 169 19.24 5.10 -4.85
N LEU A 170 19.14 4.00 -4.09
CA LEU A 170 18.45 3.99 -2.79
C LEU A 170 19.20 4.82 -1.74
N GLU A 171 20.52 4.64 -1.63
CA GLU A 171 21.35 5.46 -0.76
C GLU A 171 21.32 6.94 -1.17
N THR A 172 21.42 7.20 -2.48
CA THR A 172 21.38 8.56 -3.03
C THR A 172 20.07 9.27 -2.69
N GLU A 173 18.94 8.56 -2.85
CA GLU A 173 17.64 9.12 -2.52
C GLU A 173 17.45 9.33 -1.01
N TYR A 174 17.90 8.35 -0.19
CA TYR A 174 17.89 8.52 1.26
C TYR A 174 18.66 9.77 1.68
N LYS A 175 19.90 9.93 1.23
CA LYS A 175 20.73 11.08 1.55
C LYS A 175 20.13 12.43 1.10
N LYS A 176 19.37 12.41 0.01
CA LYS A 176 18.68 13.60 -0.53
C LYS A 176 17.48 14.01 0.30
N LEU A 177 16.72 13.03 0.82
CA LEU A 177 15.41 13.27 1.43
C LEU A 177 15.44 13.24 2.96
N SER A 178 16.30 12.39 3.54
CA SER A 178 16.30 12.15 4.99
C SER A 178 16.75 13.38 5.79
N PRO A 179 16.10 13.68 6.92
CA PRO A 179 16.59 14.66 7.88
C PRO A 179 17.90 14.22 8.54
N THR A 180 18.28 12.96 8.44
CA THR A 180 19.52 12.35 8.97
C THR A 180 20.31 11.64 7.87
N PRO A 181 20.85 12.36 6.86
CA PRO A 181 21.41 11.77 5.64
C PRO A 181 22.62 10.86 5.89
N ASN A 182 23.35 11.07 6.97
CA ASN A 182 24.53 10.27 7.34
C ASN A 182 24.16 8.95 8.03
N GLU A 183 22.90 8.77 8.46
CA GLU A 183 22.43 7.60 9.19
C GLU A 183 21.98 6.45 8.29
N PHE A 184 22.18 6.53 6.99
CA PHE A 184 21.77 5.46 6.07
C PHE A 184 22.26 4.07 6.46
N PRO A 185 23.55 3.87 6.87
CA PRO A 185 24.02 2.57 7.29
C PRO A 185 23.30 2.03 8.55
N ASN A 186 23.00 2.90 9.50
CA ASN A 186 22.28 2.53 10.72
C ASN A 186 20.82 2.21 10.42
N PHE A 187 20.16 2.99 9.56
CA PHE A 187 18.82 2.71 9.08
C PHE A 187 18.74 1.34 8.37
N VAL A 188 19.67 1.04 7.44
CA VAL A 188 19.70 -0.26 6.76
C VAL A 188 19.86 -1.39 7.77
N LYS A 189 20.79 -1.27 8.72
CA LYS A 189 20.99 -2.26 9.78
C LYS A 189 19.72 -2.46 10.61
N HIS A 190 19.05 -1.40 10.99
CA HIS A 190 17.82 -1.43 11.77
C HIS A 190 16.67 -2.11 10.99
N LEU A 191 16.48 -1.74 9.73
CA LEU A 191 15.45 -2.32 8.87
C LEU A 191 15.70 -3.81 8.59
N LEU A 192 16.94 -4.21 8.33
CA LEU A 192 17.29 -5.61 8.12
C LEU A 192 17.14 -6.44 9.41
N ALA A 193 17.48 -5.87 10.56
CA ALA A 193 17.25 -6.51 11.85
C ALA A 193 15.74 -6.72 12.13
N ALA A 194 14.91 -5.77 11.75
CA ALA A 194 13.45 -5.90 11.82
C ALA A 194 12.95 -7.01 10.87
N ALA A 195 13.43 -7.02 9.62
CA ALA A 195 13.08 -8.05 8.63
C ALA A 195 13.56 -9.47 9.01
N ALA A 196 14.59 -9.60 9.84
CA ALA A 196 15.08 -10.88 10.35
C ALA A 196 14.18 -11.47 11.45
N LYS A 197 13.41 -10.63 12.16
CA LYS A 197 12.49 -11.10 13.20
C LYS A 197 11.31 -11.87 12.58
N PRO A 198 10.78 -12.90 13.26
CA PRO A 198 9.53 -13.52 12.83
C PRO A 198 8.40 -12.47 12.94
N ASP A 199 7.87 -12.05 11.81
CA ASP A 199 6.68 -11.19 11.77
C ASP A 199 5.51 -12.06 11.28
N ASP A 200 4.76 -12.63 12.25
CA ASP A 200 3.53 -13.38 12.00
C ASP A 200 2.36 -12.51 12.43
N LEU A 201 1.59 -12.05 11.45
CA LEU A 201 0.43 -11.20 11.71
C LEU A 201 -0.74 -11.98 12.35
N GLY A 202 -0.69 -13.32 12.32
CA GLY A 202 -1.69 -14.22 12.88
C GLY A 202 -2.83 -14.54 11.91
N ALA A 203 -2.92 -15.80 11.49
CA ALA A 203 -3.95 -16.29 10.57
C ALA A 203 -5.37 -16.05 11.12
N ASP A 204 -5.60 -16.36 12.40
CA ASP A 204 -6.91 -16.15 13.05
C ASP A 204 -7.26 -14.66 13.14
N LYS A 205 -6.28 -13.80 13.39
CA LYS A 205 -6.49 -12.35 13.40
C LYS A 205 -6.86 -11.82 12.02
N LEU A 206 -6.16 -12.27 10.97
CA LEU A 206 -6.50 -11.91 9.58
C LEU A 206 -7.90 -12.39 9.23
N LYS A 207 -8.24 -13.63 9.55
CA LYS A 207 -9.58 -14.22 9.35
C LYS A 207 -10.68 -13.41 10.04
N ALA A 208 -10.43 -12.93 11.25
CA ALA A 208 -11.39 -12.18 12.05
C ALA A 208 -11.62 -10.75 11.53
N THR A 209 -10.76 -10.20 10.67
CA THR A 209 -10.94 -8.84 10.15
C THR A 209 -12.19 -8.73 9.27
N LYS A 210 -12.97 -7.67 9.46
CA LYS A 210 -14.18 -7.40 8.66
C LYS A 210 -13.86 -6.77 7.30
N ALA A 211 -12.77 -6.01 7.20
CA ALA A 211 -12.38 -5.33 5.97
C ALA A 211 -12.15 -6.34 4.84
N PRO A 212 -12.80 -6.19 3.69
CA PRO A 212 -12.46 -6.95 2.50
C PRO A 212 -11.02 -6.65 2.06
N MET A 213 -10.33 -7.67 1.52
CA MET A 213 -8.95 -7.55 1.09
C MET A 213 -8.78 -7.95 -0.37
N PHE A 214 -7.98 -7.21 -1.10
CA PHE A 214 -7.57 -7.56 -2.44
C PHE A 214 -6.08 -7.89 -2.46
N PHE A 215 -5.76 -9.16 -2.66
CA PHE A 215 -4.40 -9.65 -2.77
C PHE A 215 -3.96 -9.62 -4.23
N ILE A 216 -2.84 -8.95 -4.52
CA ILE A 216 -2.27 -8.79 -5.87
C ILE A 216 -0.81 -9.22 -5.83
N HIS A 217 -0.47 -10.24 -6.61
CA HIS A 217 0.87 -10.83 -6.65
C HIS A 217 1.31 -11.11 -8.10
N GLY A 218 2.60 -11.29 -8.30
CA GLY A 218 3.14 -11.88 -9.52
C GLY A 218 3.29 -13.40 -9.39
N ASP A 219 3.33 -14.11 -10.50
CA ASP A 219 3.60 -15.56 -10.51
C ASP A 219 5.08 -15.90 -10.30
N ALA A 220 5.96 -14.90 -10.47
CA ALA A 220 7.39 -14.97 -10.19
C ALA A 220 7.80 -14.06 -9.01
N ASP A 221 6.89 -13.87 -8.03
CA ASP A 221 7.11 -13.09 -6.82
C ASP A 221 7.92 -13.87 -5.77
N GLY A 222 8.47 -13.15 -4.79
CA GLY A 222 9.10 -13.75 -3.61
C GLY A 222 8.12 -14.37 -2.61
N VAL A 223 6.82 -14.30 -2.86
CA VAL A 223 5.77 -14.89 -2.01
C VAL A 223 5.26 -16.19 -2.65
N ARG A 224 5.21 -17.27 -1.86
CA ARG A 224 4.77 -18.59 -2.32
C ARG A 224 3.29 -18.58 -2.71
N LEU A 225 2.96 -19.21 -3.84
CA LEU A 225 1.59 -19.26 -4.37
C LEU A 225 0.60 -19.93 -3.41
N ASP A 226 1.02 -20.99 -2.71
CA ASP A 226 0.19 -21.66 -1.71
C ASP A 226 -0.10 -20.76 -0.50
N HIS A 227 0.86 -19.89 -0.11
CA HIS A 227 0.66 -18.89 0.94
C HIS A 227 -0.30 -17.77 0.50
N ILE A 228 -0.20 -17.33 -0.76
CA ILE A 228 -1.15 -16.37 -1.33
C ILE A 228 -2.57 -16.95 -1.33
N ALA A 229 -2.72 -18.21 -1.74
CA ALA A 229 -3.99 -18.92 -1.72
C ALA A 229 -4.51 -19.07 -0.27
N GLU A 230 -3.64 -19.35 0.70
CA GLU A 230 -4.00 -19.39 2.12
C GLU A 230 -4.59 -18.06 2.60
N MET A 231 -3.91 -16.94 2.34
CA MET A 231 -4.41 -15.61 2.73
C MET A 231 -5.80 -15.33 2.13
N PHE A 232 -5.99 -15.70 0.87
CA PHE A 232 -7.27 -15.53 0.20
C PHE A 232 -8.37 -16.43 0.79
N ARG A 233 -8.07 -17.71 1.14
CA ARG A 233 -8.99 -18.62 1.87
C ARG A 233 -9.41 -18.06 3.22
N LEU A 234 -8.47 -17.50 3.98
CA LEU A 234 -8.75 -16.87 5.27
C LEU A 234 -9.76 -15.70 5.13
N LYS A 235 -9.81 -15.08 3.96
CA LYS A 235 -10.74 -13.99 3.64
C LYS A 235 -11.99 -14.46 2.86
N GLY A 236 -12.31 -15.75 2.94
CA GLY A 236 -13.53 -16.32 2.34
C GLY A 236 -13.45 -16.59 0.85
N GLY A 237 -12.23 -16.65 0.30
CA GLY A 237 -11.99 -17.07 -1.08
C GLY A 237 -12.00 -18.59 -1.27
N GLU A 238 -11.67 -19.05 -2.48
CA GLU A 238 -11.61 -20.47 -2.87
C GLU A 238 -12.96 -21.20 -2.66
N ILE A 239 -14.02 -20.59 -3.13
CA ILE A 239 -15.39 -21.10 -3.11
C ILE A 239 -15.91 -21.28 -4.54
N PHE A 240 -16.90 -22.17 -4.73
CA PHE A 240 -17.63 -22.26 -5.98
C PHE A 240 -18.70 -21.17 -6.05
N GLY A 241 -18.35 -20.01 -6.63
CA GLY A 241 -19.13 -18.78 -6.62
C GLY A 241 -20.47 -18.83 -7.38
N ASP A 242 -20.70 -19.87 -8.20
CA ASP A 242 -22.01 -20.10 -8.84
C ASP A 242 -23.03 -20.75 -7.89
N MET A 243 -22.56 -21.35 -6.78
CA MET A 243 -23.38 -22.05 -5.81
C MET A 243 -23.49 -21.35 -4.45
N ARG A 244 -22.62 -20.35 -4.21
CA ARG A 244 -22.54 -19.63 -2.93
C ARG A 244 -22.26 -18.16 -3.14
N PRO A 245 -22.68 -17.26 -2.23
CA PRO A 245 -22.28 -15.87 -2.27
C PRO A 245 -20.75 -15.73 -2.30
N ARG A 246 -20.27 -14.93 -3.24
CA ARG A 246 -18.82 -14.71 -3.40
C ARG A 246 -18.28 -13.85 -2.24
N SER A 247 -17.02 -14.09 -1.86
CA SER A 247 -16.33 -13.17 -0.96
C SER A 247 -16.22 -11.77 -1.57
N GLU A 248 -16.31 -10.75 -0.75
CA GLU A 248 -15.96 -9.38 -1.16
C GLU A 248 -14.43 -9.22 -1.34
N SER A 249 -13.64 -10.11 -0.74
CA SER A 249 -12.20 -10.15 -0.95
C SER A 249 -11.86 -10.73 -2.33
N ARG A 250 -10.72 -10.30 -2.88
CA ARG A 250 -10.31 -10.63 -4.24
C ARG A 250 -8.88 -11.14 -4.30
N LEU A 251 -8.55 -11.84 -5.36
CA LEU A 251 -7.21 -12.33 -5.66
C LEU A 251 -6.89 -12.05 -7.14
N ALA A 252 -5.68 -11.56 -7.40
CA ALA A 252 -5.10 -11.48 -8.72
C ALA A 252 -3.64 -11.97 -8.67
N ILE A 253 -3.28 -12.86 -9.60
CA ILE A 253 -1.89 -13.28 -9.83
C ILE A 253 -1.55 -12.91 -11.27
N LEU A 254 -0.59 -12.01 -11.45
CA LEU A 254 -0.20 -11.49 -12.75
C LEU A 254 0.89 -12.39 -13.36
N PRO A 255 0.70 -12.84 -14.64
CA PRO A 255 1.68 -13.69 -15.30
C PRO A 255 2.97 -12.94 -15.62
N GLN A 256 4.11 -13.66 -15.56
CA GLN A 256 5.46 -13.15 -15.88
C GLN A 256 5.80 -11.87 -15.11
N THR A 257 5.42 -11.84 -13.83
CA THR A 257 5.55 -10.63 -13.02
C THR A 257 6.29 -10.96 -11.72
N THR A 258 7.37 -10.23 -11.48
CA THR A 258 8.21 -10.35 -10.27
C THR A 258 7.76 -9.37 -9.19
N HIS A 259 8.36 -9.48 -7.99
CA HIS A 259 8.17 -8.54 -6.90
C HIS A 259 8.31 -7.07 -7.35
N VAL A 260 9.38 -6.75 -8.06
CA VAL A 260 9.67 -5.38 -8.49
C VAL A 260 8.83 -4.95 -9.70
N THR A 261 8.72 -5.81 -10.72
CA THR A 261 8.01 -5.44 -11.95
C THR A 261 6.51 -5.32 -11.76
N LEU A 262 5.96 -5.85 -10.65
CA LEU A 262 4.55 -5.73 -10.31
C LEU A 262 4.12 -4.25 -10.23
N MET A 263 4.93 -3.40 -9.61
CA MET A 263 4.62 -1.98 -9.47
C MET A 263 4.63 -1.21 -10.81
N GLN A 264 5.26 -1.76 -11.84
CA GLN A 264 5.27 -1.20 -13.19
C GLN A 264 4.02 -1.57 -14.01
N ARG A 265 3.22 -2.55 -13.55
CA ARG A 265 2.01 -3.02 -14.21
C ARG A 265 0.76 -2.20 -13.86
N MET A 266 0.94 -0.90 -13.64
CA MET A 266 -0.12 0.04 -13.23
C MET A 266 -1.32 0.02 -14.19
N ASN A 267 -1.08 -0.09 -15.49
CA ASN A 267 -2.12 -0.15 -16.52
C ASN A 267 -3.10 -1.32 -16.33
N VAL A 268 -2.68 -2.39 -15.66
CA VAL A 268 -3.52 -3.56 -15.32
C VAL A 268 -4.05 -3.44 -13.90
N ILE A 269 -3.20 -3.08 -12.95
CA ILE A 269 -3.52 -3.16 -11.51
C ILE A 269 -4.44 -2.02 -11.07
N VAL A 270 -4.19 -0.78 -11.50
CA VAL A 270 -4.97 0.39 -11.05
C VAL A 270 -6.46 0.27 -11.40
N PRO A 271 -6.87 -0.16 -12.60
CA PRO A 271 -8.27 -0.43 -12.90
C PRO A 271 -8.92 -1.47 -11.97
N MET A 272 -8.22 -2.58 -11.69
CA MET A 272 -8.72 -3.61 -10.76
C MET A 272 -8.84 -3.09 -9.33
N VAL A 273 -7.88 -2.27 -8.88
CA VAL A 273 -7.92 -1.63 -7.57
C VAL A 273 -9.09 -0.67 -7.47
N ASN A 274 -9.31 0.20 -8.47
CA ASN A 274 -10.44 1.12 -8.49
C ASN A 274 -11.77 0.36 -8.44
N ASP A 275 -11.95 -0.67 -9.27
CA ASP A 275 -13.15 -1.50 -9.26
C ASP A 275 -13.39 -2.17 -7.90
N PHE A 276 -12.33 -2.64 -7.23
CA PHE A 276 -12.43 -3.19 -5.88
C PHE A 276 -12.84 -2.13 -4.85
N LEU A 277 -12.20 -0.97 -4.86
CA LEU A 277 -12.45 0.09 -3.89
C LEU A 277 -13.84 0.72 -4.06
N ASP A 278 -14.37 0.81 -5.30
CA ASP A 278 -15.68 1.36 -5.62
C ASP A 278 -16.83 0.35 -5.44
N ALA A 279 -16.54 -0.95 -5.36
CA ALA A 279 -17.53 -1.97 -5.16
C ALA A 279 -18.35 -1.72 -3.88
N LYS A 280 -19.67 -1.73 -4.01
CA LYS A 280 -20.58 -1.63 -2.87
C LYS A 280 -20.62 -2.97 -2.12
N PRO A 281 -20.86 -2.97 -0.79
CA PRO A 281 -21.09 -4.20 -0.06
C PRO A 281 -22.21 -5.03 -0.72
N GLN A 282 -22.00 -6.34 -0.81
CA GLN A 282 -23.06 -7.22 -1.32
C GLN A 282 -24.23 -7.19 -0.31
N LYS A 283 -25.45 -6.97 -0.81
CA LYS A 283 -26.63 -7.14 0.02
C LYS A 283 -26.72 -8.62 0.38
N GLN A 284 -26.65 -8.92 1.66
CA GLN A 284 -26.89 -10.26 2.20
C GLN A 284 -28.35 -10.66 1.98
#